data_38df9265bee0eb3fced78a9d3116b63f
#
_entry.id   38df9265bee0eb3fced78a9d3116b63f
#
_cell.length_a   1.000
_cell.length_b   1.000
_cell.length_c   1.000
_cell.angle_alpha   90.00
_cell.angle_beta   90.00
_cell.angle_gamma   90.00
#
_symmetry.space_group_name_H-M   'P 1'
#
loop_
_entity.id
_entity.type
_entity.pdbx_description
1 polymer ?
#
loop_
_entity_poly.entity_id
_entity_poly.type
_entity_poly.pdbx_seq_one_letter_code
_entity_poly.pdbx_strand_id
1 'polypeptide(L)'
;IRQAESITDKYPTTGFKRATINNHQYDTNLRSCTVFSLFPDKSDRSIVGIESRAEKVKLNQRIVSQTSLALIDFIREYGFTITEREHWELLSYEETQKSTWHADNGAPHPCLVSMVYYLNDDYEGGEVEFKDHIGTPFKPSAGDLLIFPSSVDYVHRVLPITSGRKYAAISFCK
;
A
#
# COMPACT_ATOMS: atom_id res chain seq x y z
N ILE A 1 11.97 2.32 3.63
CA ILE A 1 11.83 3.75 3.32
C ILE A 1 13.09 4.26 2.63
N ARG A 2 14.23 4.37 3.31
CA ARG A 2 15.50 4.86 2.73
C ARG A 2 15.84 4.25 1.36
N GLN A 3 15.53 2.97 1.16
CA GLN A 3 15.79 2.30 -0.11
C GLN A 3 14.82 2.77 -1.22
N ALA A 4 13.55 3.02 -0.90
CA ALA A 4 12.58 3.56 -1.86
C ALA A 4 12.88 5.01 -2.21
N GLU A 5 13.23 5.84 -1.24
CA GLU A 5 13.68 7.23 -1.46
C GLU A 5 14.94 7.27 -2.30
N SER A 6 15.93 6.41 -2.02
CA SER A 6 17.14 6.27 -2.83
C SER A 6 16.85 5.88 -4.28
N ILE A 7 15.87 5.00 -4.52
CA ILE A 7 15.45 4.66 -5.88
C ILE A 7 14.80 5.86 -6.55
N THR A 8 13.95 6.61 -5.83
CA THR A 8 13.30 7.81 -6.36
C THR A 8 14.28 8.91 -6.73
N ASP A 9 15.28 9.15 -5.90
CA ASP A 9 16.33 10.15 -6.15
C ASP A 9 17.22 9.77 -7.32
N LYS A 10 17.58 8.48 -7.40
CA LYS A 10 18.42 7.94 -8.47
C LYS A 10 17.68 7.84 -9.82
N TYR A 11 16.35 7.58 -9.78
CA TYR A 11 15.53 7.35 -10.96
C TYR A 11 14.24 8.19 -10.91
N PRO A 12 14.29 9.51 -11.11
CA PRO A 12 13.15 10.41 -10.92
C PRO A 12 11.95 10.10 -11.80
N THR A 13 12.13 9.49 -12.97
CA THR A 13 11.03 9.07 -13.87
C THR A 13 10.24 7.87 -13.33
N THR A 14 10.81 7.12 -12.39
CA THR A 14 10.20 5.94 -11.78
C THR A 14 9.73 6.19 -10.34
N GLY A 15 9.79 7.45 -9.88
CA GLY A 15 9.51 7.85 -8.50
C GLY A 15 8.03 7.78 -8.09
N PHE A 16 7.75 8.37 -6.92
CA PHE A 16 6.39 8.48 -6.42
C PHE A 16 5.49 9.30 -7.36
N LYS A 17 4.31 8.77 -7.65
CA LYS A 17 3.29 9.41 -8.47
C LYS A 17 2.03 9.63 -7.63
N ARG A 18 1.18 10.57 -8.02
CA ARG A 18 -0.13 10.72 -7.38
C ARG A 18 -0.91 9.42 -7.46
N ALA A 19 -1.53 9.02 -6.35
CA ALA A 19 -2.42 7.88 -6.33
C ALA A 19 -3.63 8.13 -7.23
N THR A 20 -4.01 7.14 -8.01
CA THR A 20 -5.22 7.17 -8.81
C THR A 20 -6.35 6.44 -8.09
N ILE A 21 -7.57 6.78 -8.44
CA ILE A 21 -8.78 6.01 -8.16
C ILE A 21 -9.21 5.23 -9.41
N ASN A 22 -10.36 4.60 -9.38
CA ASN A 22 -10.90 3.83 -10.51
C ASN A 22 -10.69 4.54 -11.87
N ASN A 23 -10.31 3.77 -12.89
CA ASN A 23 -10.05 4.25 -14.26
C ASN A 23 -8.88 5.25 -14.40
N HIS A 24 -7.86 5.16 -13.54
CA HIS A 24 -6.68 6.04 -13.56
C HIS A 24 -6.99 7.54 -13.40
N GLN A 25 -8.12 7.88 -12.81
CA GLN A 25 -8.48 9.26 -12.50
C GLN A 25 -7.82 9.71 -11.20
N TYR A 26 -7.52 11.01 -11.11
CA TYR A 26 -7.04 11.65 -9.89
C TYR A 26 -8.20 12.35 -9.20
N ASP A 27 -8.49 11.96 -7.96
CA ASP A 27 -9.41 12.69 -7.10
C ASP A 27 -8.79 12.88 -5.71
N THR A 28 -8.23 14.06 -5.49
CA THR A 28 -7.58 14.41 -4.22
C THR A 28 -8.55 14.52 -3.05
N ASN A 29 -9.86 14.63 -3.31
CA ASN A 29 -10.88 14.60 -2.26
C ASN A 29 -11.08 13.18 -1.72
N LEU A 30 -10.90 12.17 -2.58
CA LEU A 30 -11.04 10.77 -2.20
C LEU A 30 -9.73 10.19 -1.69
N ARG A 31 -8.62 10.41 -2.40
CA ARG A 31 -7.29 9.90 -2.04
C ARG A 31 -6.22 10.88 -2.47
N SER A 32 -5.44 11.39 -1.53
CA SER A 32 -4.44 12.44 -1.79
C SER A 32 -2.99 11.98 -1.63
N CYS A 33 -2.72 10.71 -1.32
CA CYS A 33 -1.36 10.18 -1.19
C CYS A 33 -0.63 10.05 -2.54
N THR A 34 0.67 9.79 -2.47
CA THR A 34 1.47 9.38 -3.62
C THR A 34 1.81 7.90 -3.54
N VAL A 35 2.01 7.28 -4.70
CA VAL A 35 2.26 5.84 -4.86
C VAL A 35 3.56 5.62 -5.63
N PHE A 36 4.35 4.65 -5.15
CA PHE A 36 5.51 4.11 -5.84
C PHE A 36 5.30 2.62 -6.07
N SER A 37 5.02 2.23 -7.32
CA SER A 37 4.80 0.82 -7.65
C SER A 37 6.10 0.02 -7.68
N LEU A 38 6.11 -1.10 -6.98
CA LEU A 38 7.18 -2.09 -7.03
C LEU A 38 7.01 -3.07 -8.20
N PHE A 39 5.98 -2.88 -9.02
CA PHE A 39 5.82 -3.63 -10.27
C PHE A 39 6.98 -3.32 -11.23
N PRO A 40 7.69 -4.35 -11.73
CA PRO A 40 8.82 -4.14 -12.63
C PRO A 40 8.31 -3.76 -14.03
N ASP A 41 8.40 -2.49 -14.37
CA ASP A 41 8.13 -2.04 -15.75
C ASP A 41 9.16 -2.63 -16.70
N LYS A 42 8.69 -3.49 -17.62
CA LYS A 42 9.53 -4.17 -18.62
C LYS A 42 9.68 -3.39 -19.92
N SER A 43 8.99 -2.28 -20.07
CA SER A 43 9.01 -1.47 -21.30
C SER A 43 10.30 -0.65 -21.46
N ASP A 44 10.84 -0.15 -20.35
CA ASP A 44 12.12 0.58 -20.34
C ASP A 44 13.31 -0.40 -20.40
N ARG A 45 13.95 -0.48 -21.57
CA ARG A 45 15.11 -1.35 -21.83
C ARG A 45 16.47 -0.64 -21.66
N SER A 46 16.48 0.61 -21.20
CA SER A 46 17.72 1.31 -20.86
C SER A 46 18.44 0.66 -19.69
N ILE A 47 19.73 0.94 -19.52
CA ILE A 47 20.51 0.47 -18.36
C ILE A 47 19.85 0.94 -17.06
N VAL A 48 19.44 2.22 -17.02
CA VAL A 48 18.72 2.83 -15.88
C VAL A 48 17.42 2.07 -15.57
N GLY A 49 16.64 1.73 -16.59
CA GLY A 49 15.41 0.96 -16.41
C GLY A 49 15.69 -0.47 -15.91
N ILE A 50 16.76 -1.11 -16.38
CA ILE A 50 17.17 -2.45 -15.91
C ILE A 50 17.58 -2.41 -14.43
N GLU A 51 18.41 -1.45 -14.01
CA GLU A 51 18.85 -1.28 -12.62
C GLU A 51 17.65 -0.98 -11.70
N SER A 52 16.78 -0.04 -12.09
CA SER A 52 15.57 0.30 -11.34
C SER A 52 14.66 -0.91 -11.15
N ARG A 53 14.48 -1.76 -12.18
CA ARG A 53 13.71 -3.00 -12.05
C ARG A 53 14.31 -3.96 -11.05
N ALA A 54 15.62 -4.16 -11.09
CA ALA A 54 16.32 -5.06 -10.16
C ALA A 54 16.14 -4.60 -8.71
N GLU A 55 16.24 -3.31 -8.44
CA GLU A 55 16.03 -2.74 -7.11
C GLU A 55 14.58 -2.88 -6.64
N LYS A 56 13.61 -2.61 -7.52
CA LYS A 56 12.17 -2.81 -7.21
C LYS A 56 11.86 -4.26 -6.89
N VAL A 57 12.35 -5.20 -7.68
CA VAL A 57 12.17 -6.64 -7.44
C VAL A 57 12.75 -7.04 -6.09
N LYS A 58 13.96 -6.59 -5.78
CA LYS A 58 14.63 -6.88 -4.50
C LYS A 58 13.82 -6.32 -3.32
N LEU A 59 13.32 -5.10 -3.42
CA LEU A 59 12.51 -4.49 -2.36
C LEU A 59 11.18 -5.23 -2.19
N ASN A 60 10.49 -5.56 -3.29
CA ASN A 60 9.28 -6.35 -3.26
C ASN A 60 9.50 -7.71 -2.58
N GLN A 61 10.57 -8.44 -2.97
CA GLN A 61 10.90 -9.73 -2.36
C GLN A 61 11.17 -9.63 -0.86
N ARG A 62 11.82 -8.55 -0.41
CA ARG A 62 12.06 -8.31 1.01
C ARG A 62 10.76 -8.13 1.79
N ILE A 63 9.81 -7.34 1.29
CA ILE A 63 8.50 -7.17 1.94
C ILE A 63 7.75 -8.51 1.91
N VAL A 64 7.77 -9.22 0.79
CA VAL A 64 7.16 -10.55 0.66
C VAL A 64 7.68 -11.50 1.75
N SER A 65 9.00 -11.59 1.94
CA SER A 65 9.59 -12.50 2.92
C SER A 65 9.18 -12.18 4.37
N GLN A 66 8.92 -10.92 4.68
CA GLN A 66 8.50 -10.47 6.01
C GLN A 66 7.01 -10.69 6.28
N THR A 67 6.17 -10.75 5.25
CA THR A 67 4.71 -10.74 5.38
C THR A 67 4.05 -12.08 5.04
N SER A 68 4.76 -13.00 4.37
CA SER A 68 4.15 -14.22 3.83
C SER A 68 3.62 -15.18 4.89
N LEU A 69 4.30 -15.34 6.03
CA LEU A 69 3.82 -16.24 7.09
C LEU A 69 2.50 -15.73 7.69
N ALA A 70 2.41 -14.44 7.98
CA ALA A 70 1.18 -13.86 8.50
C ALA A 70 0.01 -13.98 7.50
N LEU A 71 0.28 -13.83 6.20
CA LEU A 71 -0.73 -14.06 5.17
C LEU A 71 -1.19 -15.53 5.14
N ILE A 72 -0.26 -16.48 5.23
CA ILE A 72 -0.58 -17.92 5.26
C ILE A 72 -1.43 -18.25 6.48
N ASP A 73 -1.09 -17.74 7.65
CA ASP A 73 -1.86 -17.96 8.88
C ASP A 73 -3.26 -17.34 8.76
N PHE A 74 -3.38 -16.13 8.23
CA PHE A 74 -4.67 -15.48 7.97
C PHE A 74 -5.54 -16.29 7.00
N ILE A 75 -4.99 -16.74 5.88
CA ILE A 75 -5.70 -17.55 4.88
C ILE A 75 -6.23 -18.84 5.51
N ARG A 76 -5.41 -19.50 6.33
CA ARG A 76 -5.78 -20.77 6.99
C ARG A 76 -6.87 -20.54 8.05
N GLU A 77 -6.75 -19.48 8.84
CA GLU A 77 -7.71 -19.14 9.91
C GLU A 77 -9.10 -18.81 9.34
N TYR A 78 -9.14 -18.01 8.28
CA TYR A 78 -10.40 -17.48 7.71
C TYR A 78 -10.89 -18.21 6.46
N GLY A 79 -10.19 -19.26 6.00
CA GLY A 79 -10.65 -20.12 4.91
C GLY A 79 -10.61 -19.49 3.51
N PHE A 80 -9.74 -18.50 3.29
CA PHE A 80 -9.57 -17.90 1.96
C PHE A 80 -8.79 -18.83 1.02
N THR A 81 -9.16 -18.82 -0.26
CA THR A 81 -8.37 -19.43 -1.34
C THR A 81 -7.80 -18.31 -2.21
N ILE A 82 -6.49 -18.13 -2.14
CA ILE A 82 -5.78 -17.09 -2.88
C ILE A 82 -5.07 -17.71 -4.08
N THR A 83 -5.33 -17.18 -5.27
CA THR A 83 -4.74 -17.62 -6.53
C THR A 83 -3.62 -16.71 -7.01
N GLU A 84 -3.65 -15.44 -6.61
CA GLU A 84 -2.70 -14.41 -7.01
C GLU A 84 -2.48 -13.42 -5.87
N ARG A 85 -1.24 -12.95 -5.70
CA ARG A 85 -0.93 -11.79 -4.90
C ARG A 85 -0.26 -10.73 -5.79
N GLU A 86 -0.79 -9.52 -5.75
CA GLU A 86 -0.23 -8.39 -6.48
C GLU A 86 1.14 -7.96 -5.91
N HIS A 87 1.93 -7.26 -6.71
CA HIS A 87 3.15 -6.62 -6.24
C HIS A 87 2.81 -5.53 -5.22
N TRP A 88 3.70 -5.33 -4.28
CA TRP A 88 3.55 -4.25 -3.32
C TRP A 88 3.65 -2.88 -3.99
N GLU A 89 2.84 -1.96 -3.52
CA GLU A 89 2.92 -0.55 -3.82
C GLU A 89 3.25 0.22 -2.53
N LEU A 90 4.22 1.12 -2.60
CA LEU A 90 4.55 2.00 -1.48
C LEU A 90 3.69 3.24 -1.55
N LEU A 91 3.08 3.59 -0.43
CA LEU A 91 2.29 4.80 -0.24
C LEU A 91 3.08 5.81 0.59
N SER A 92 3.02 7.07 0.20
CA SER A 92 3.50 8.19 1.01
C SER A 92 2.35 9.17 1.21
N TYR A 93 2.07 9.47 2.49
CA TYR A 93 1.12 10.49 2.90
C TYR A 93 1.87 11.62 3.58
N GLU A 94 1.74 12.83 3.08
CA GLU A 94 2.24 14.08 3.66
C GLU A 94 1.15 14.76 4.49
N GLU A 95 1.49 15.85 5.18
CA GLU A 95 0.53 16.64 5.95
C GLU A 95 -0.71 16.99 5.13
N THR A 96 -1.88 16.93 5.76
CA THR A 96 -3.22 17.08 5.20
C THR A 96 -3.70 15.95 4.30
N GLN A 97 -2.82 15.06 3.84
CA GLN A 97 -3.19 13.94 2.99
C GLN A 97 -3.93 12.85 3.76
N LYS A 98 -4.87 12.22 3.07
CA LYS A 98 -5.81 11.24 3.64
C LYS A 98 -6.33 10.28 2.57
N SER A 99 -7.08 9.27 2.98
CA SER A 99 -8.07 8.60 2.12
C SER A 99 -9.46 8.67 2.78
N THR A 100 -10.50 8.81 1.98
CA THR A 100 -11.88 8.79 2.46
C THR A 100 -12.40 7.37 2.57
N TRP A 101 -13.65 7.22 3.04
CA TRP A 101 -14.31 5.94 3.15
C TRP A 101 -14.34 5.19 1.83
N HIS A 102 -13.79 3.98 1.80
CA HIS A 102 -13.78 3.07 0.65
C HIS A 102 -13.68 1.61 1.10
N ALA A 103 -14.10 0.71 0.24
CA ALA A 103 -13.75 -0.71 0.27
C ALA A 103 -12.71 -0.96 -0.83
N ASP A 104 -11.82 -1.91 -0.62
CA ASP A 104 -10.77 -2.22 -1.60
C ASP A 104 -11.27 -3.10 -2.74
N ASN A 105 -12.28 -3.94 -2.48
CA ASN A 105 -12.88 -4.78 -3.51
C ASN A 105 -13.84 -3.98 -4.38
N GLY A 106 -13.58 -3.94 -5.67
CA GLY A 106 -14.44 -3.27 -6.65
C GLY A 106 -14.03 -3.56 -8.10
N ALA A 107 -14.97 -3.46 -9.03
CA ALA A 107 -14.64 -3.50 -10.44
C ALA A 107 -13.81 -2.26 -10.82
N PRO A 108 -12.75 -2.38 -11.65
CA PRO A 108 -12.32 -3.57 -12.38
C PRO A 108 -11.29 -4.46 -11.65
N HIS A 109 -10.99 -4.21 -10.36
CA HIS A 109 -9.96 -4.91 -9.59
C HIS A 109 -10.58 -5.73 -8.45
N PRO A 110 -11.18 -6.93 -8.75
CA PRO A 110 -11.67 -7.80 -7.69
C PRO A 110 -10.50 -8.29 -6.82
N CYS A 111 -10.60 -8.09 -5.51
CA CYS A 111 -9.65 -8.63 -4.55
C CYS A 111 -10.39 -9.24 -3.34
N LEU A 112 -9.79 -10.25 -2.73
CA LEU A 112 -10.35 -10.97 -1.59
C LEU A 112 -9.77 -10.48 -0.27
N VAL A 113 -8.47 -10.20 -0.25
CA VAL A 113 -7.73 -9.84 0.95
C VAL A 113 -6.85 -8.63 0.66
N SER A 114 -6.91 -7.66 1.56
CA SER A 114 -6.07 -6.47 1.59
C SER A 114 -4.97 -6.63 2.63
N MET A 115 -3.78 -6.18 2.29
CA MET A 115 -2.62 -6.17 3.17
C MET A 115 -2.03 -4.77 3.23
N VAL A 116 -1.78 -4.26 4.43
CA VAL A 116 -1.12 -2.97 4.66
C VAL A 116 0.02 -3.16 5.64
N TYR A 117 1.25 -2.98 5.17
CA TYR A 117 2.46 -3.07 5.98
C TYR A 117 2.99 -1.67 6.28
N TYR A 118 3.08 -1.31 7.56
CA TYR A 118 3.44 0.03 8.01
C TYR A 118 4.96 0.15 8.16
N LEU A 119 5.54 1.17 7.54
CA LEU A 119 6.98 1.29 7.39
C LEU A 119 7.61 2.28 8.38
N ASN A 120 6.81 3.15 9.00
CA ASN A 120 7.21 4.09 10.03
C ASN A 120 6.03 4.48 10.93
N ASP A 121 6.33 5.11 12.06
CA ASP A 121 5.36 5.63 13.04
C ASP A 121 5.74 7.02 13.58
N ASP A 122 6.77 7.64 12.99
CA ASP A 122 7.29 8.97 13.34
C ASP A 122 6.49 10.10 12.64
N TYR A 123 5.16 10.02 12.70
CA TYR A 123 4.21 11.01 12.19
C TYR A 123 3.02 11.15 13.15
N GLU A 124 2.22 12.22 13.03
CA GLU A 124 1.00 12.41 13.78
C GLU A 124 -0.23 12.40 12.88
N GLY A 125 -1.38 11.99 13.42
CA GLY A 125 -2.57 11.68 12.64
C GLY A 125 -2.42 10.37 11.85
N GLY A 126 -3.15 10.23 10.76
CA GLY A 126 -3.02 9.09 9.85
C GLY A 126 -3.52 7.76 10.42
N GLU A 127 -4.35 7.81 11.48
CA GLU A 127 -5.02 6.65 12.03
C GLU A 127 -5.87 5.96 10.96
N VAL A 128 -5.99 4.64 11.09
CA VAL A 128 -6.89 3.83 10.27
C VAL A 128 -8.21 3.66 11.01
N GLU A 129 -9.30 3.87 10.32
CA GLU A 129 -10.65 3.69 10.87
C GLU A 129 -11.48 2.79 9.96
N PHE A 130 -12.10 1.77 10.55
CA PHE A 130 -13.09 0.92 9.90
C PHE A 130 -14.48 1.35 10.35
N LYS A 131 -15.40 1.53 9.39
CA LYS A 131 -16.70 2.15 9.62
C LYS A 131 -17.55 1.44 10.67
N ASP A 132 -17.56 0.11 10.63
CA ASP A 132 -18.47 -0.71 11.43
C ASP A 132 -17.72 -1.66 12.40
N HIS A 133 -16.45 -1.37 12.73
CA HIS A 133 -15.62 -2.22 13.58
C HIS A 133 -15.21 -1.53 14.89
N ILE A 134 -15.27 -2.29 15.99
CA ILE A 134 -14.83 -1.83 17.30
C ILE A 134 -13.29 -1.74 17.34
N GLY A 135 -12.78 -0.76 18.11
CA GLY A 135 -11.34 -0.56 18.29
C GLY A 135 -10.70 0.35 17.25
N THR A 136 -11.51 1.06 16.47
CA THR A 136 -11.03 2.05 15.53
C THR A 136 -11.52 3.45 15.93
N PRO A 137 -10.80 4.53 15.57
CA PRO A 137 -9.53 4.55 14.83
C PRO A 137 -8.34 4.02 15.65
N PHE A 138 -7.33 3.47 14.97
CA PHE A 138 -6.08 3.04 15.59
C PHE A 138 -4.86 3.56 14.81
N LYS A 139 -3.76 3.82 15.52
CA LYS A 139 -2.49 4.23 14.93
C LYS A 139 -1.56 3.01 14.86
N PRO A 140 -1.20 2.55 13.65
CA PRO A 140 -0.26 1.44 13.50
C PRO A 140 1.17 1.87 13.89
N SER A 141 1.93 0.94 14.42
CA SER A 141 3.37 1.08 14.66
C SER A 141 4.20 0.64 13.44
N ALA A 142 5.44 1.10 13.39
CA ALA A 142 6.38 0.63 12.37
C ALA A 142 6.61 -0.89 12.50
N GLY A 143 6.40 -1.61 11.40
CA GLY A 143 6.49 -3.08 11.35
C GLY A 143 5.16 -3.80 11.52
N ASP A 144 4.08 -3.11 11.86
CA ASP A 144 2.76 -3.73 11.90
C ASP A 144 2.29 -4.11 10.49
N LEU A 145 1.61 -5.25 10.42
CA LEU A 145 0.94 -5.73 9.22
C LEU A 145 -0.55 -5.90 9.51
N LEU A 146 -1.36 -5.10 8.85
CA LEU A 146 -2.81 -5.21 8.86
C LEU A 146 -3.25 -6.08 7.68
N ILE A 147 -4.01 -7.14 7.96
CA ILE A 147 -4.61 -8.02 6.94
C ILE A 147 -6.12 -8.07 7.22
N PHE A 148 -6.92 -7.88 6.19
CA PHE A 148 -8.38 -7.89 6.30
C PHE A 148 -9.05 -8.28 4.99
N PRO A 149 -10.30 -8.81 5.04
CA PRO A 149 -11.08 -9.05 3.84
C PRO A 149 -11.35 -7.73 3.10
N SER A 150 -11.22 -7.74 1.78
CA SER A 150 -11.41 -6.53 0.96
C SER A 150 -12.88 -6.16 0.74
N SER A 151 -13.83 -6.92 1.30
CA SER A 151 -15.27 -6.78 1.06
C SER A 151 -15.84 -5.43 1.54
N VAL A 152 -17.06 -5.16 1.12
CA VAL A 152 -17.82 -3.95 1.52
C VAL A 152 -18.11 -3.87 3.02
N ASP A 153 -17.97 -4.96 3.76
CA ASP A 153 -18.10 -4.98 5.22
C ASP A 153 -16.89 -4.35 5.92
N TYR A 154 -15.78 -4.18 5.19
CA TYR A 154 -14.52 -3.59 5.69
C TYR A 154 -14.26 -2.22 5.08
N VAL A 155 -15.31 -1.39 4.98
CA VAL A 155 -15.16 0.02 4.57
C VAL A 155 -14.29 0.75 5.57
N HIS A 156 -13.24 1.40 5.09
CA HIS A 156 -12.23 2.04 5.92
C HIS A 156 -11.75 3.37 5.32
N ARG A 157 -11.04 4.12 6.13
CA ARG A 157 -10.37 5.37 5.73
C ARG A 157 -9.04 5.55 6.46
N VAL A 158 -8.22 6.45 5.95
CA VAL A 158 -7.05 6.98 6.65
C VAL A 158 -7.32 8.43 7.01
N LEU A 159 -7.23 8.75 8.29
CA LEU A 159 -7.40 10.13 8.78
C LEU A 159 -6.26 11.03 8.27
N PRO A 160 -6.46 12.35 8.21
CA PRO A 160 -5.42 13.27 7.76
C PRO A 160 -4.13 13.13 8.58
N ILE A 161 -2.99 13.18 7.90
CA ILE A 161 -1.71 13.39 8.58
C ILE A 161 -1.68 14.82 9.10
N THR A 162 -1.34 15.00 10.36
CA THR A 162 -1.27 16.32 11.00
C THR A 162 0.15 16.83 11.16
N SER A 163 1.14 15.93 11.18
CA SER A 163 2.57 16.26 11.18
C SER A 163 3.40 15.10 10.68
N GLY A 164 4.50 15.40 9.99
CA GLY A 164 5.42 14.40 9.48
C GLY A 164 4.94 13.72 8.19
N ARG A 165 5.43 12.52 7.94
CA ARG A 165 5.11 11.75 6.72
C ARG A 165 4.91 10.28 7.04
N LYS A 166 3.76 9.73 6.67
CA LYS A 166 3.44 8.30 6.81
C LYS A 166 3.86 7.53 5.56
N TYR A 167 4.54 6.41 5.77
CA TYR A 167 4.84 5.43 4.73
C TYR A 167 4.18 4.09 5.05
N ALA A 168 3.54 3.52 4.06
CA ALA A 168 2.99 2.17 4.12
C ALA A 168 3.23 1.45 2.80
N ALA A 169 3.19 0.12 2.82
CA ALA A 169 3.13 -0.70 1.62
C ALA A 169 1.77 -1.40 1.56
N ILE A 170 1.15 -1.44 0.39
CA ILE A 170 -0.10 -2.17 0.17
C ILE A 170 0.07 -3.26 -0.87
N SER A 171 -0.67 -4.34 -0.72
CA SER A 171 -0.79 -5.43 -1.70
C SER A 171 -2.17 -6.07 -1.58
N PHE A 172 -2.69 -6.56 -2.68
CA PHE A 172 -3.99 -7.21 -2.76
C PHE A 172 -3.85 -8.67 -3.20
N CYS A 173 -4.73 -9.52 -2.68
CA CYS A 173 -4.79 -10.92 -3.03
C CYS A 173 -6.14 -11.26 -3.70
N LYS A 174 -6.07 -12.11 -4.73
CA LYS A 174 -7.23 -12.57 -5.53
C LYS A 174 -7.48 -14.04 -5.38
#